data_5c5cf4fb44a2a1374250538410e53ef0
#
_entry.id   5c5cf4fb44a2a1374250538410e53ef0
#
_cell.length_a   1.000
_cell.length_b   1.000
_cell.length_c   1.000
_cell.angle_alpha   90.00
_cell.angle_beta   90.00
_cell.angle_gamma   90.00
#
_symmetry.space_group_name_H-M   'P 1'
#
loop_
_entity.id
_entity.type
_entity.pdbx_description
1 polymer ?
#
loop_
_entity_poly.entity_id
_entity_poly.type
_entity_poly.pdbx_seq_one_letter_code
_entity_poly.pdbx_strand_id
1 'polypeptide(L)'
;IQQFRFGSKLDLKIQYDRDPDDDFTEMDFLQCKLPKLTLQPIVENSIYHGIERKIGKGHLVIRISASEERLYIRISDDGRGMTDEKLKELNEKLRRLDVETDVPEKEEEKKPARGGIAVVNVNRRIKLLFGEEYGIHVYSKEGIGTDVIVELPLVRDGDRQGGWR
;
A
#
# COMPACT_ATOMS: atom_id res chain seq x y z
N ILE A 1 -8.40 -13.44 -6.27
CA ILE A 1 -9.57 -12.87 -7.01
C ILE A 1 -9.11 -11.99 -8.16
N GLN A 2 -8.12 -11.08 -7.97
CA GLN A 2 -7.61 -10.18 -9.01
C GLN A 2 -6.88 -10.93 -10.14
N GLN A 3 -6.14 -11.98 -9.82
CA GLN A 3 -5.44 -12.81 -10.82
C GLN A 3 -6.41 -13.48 -11.81
N PHE A 4 -7.63 -13.82 -11.36
CA PHE A 4 -8.69 -14.38 -12.20
C PHE A 4 -9.25 -13.37 -13.21
N ARG A 5 -9.26 -12.08 -12.86
CA ARG A 5 -9.83 -11.00 -13.69
C ARG A 5 -8.85 -10.49 -14.75
N PHE A 6 -7.54 -10.49 -14.45
CA PHE A 6 -6.51 -9.95 -15.35
C PHE A 6 -5.73 -11.03 -16.11
N GLY A 7 -5.95 -12.34 -15.78
CA GLY A 7 -5.40 -13.47 -16.49
C GLY A 7 -3.89 -13.38 -16.76
N SER A 8 -3.50 -13.52 -18.00
CA SER A 8 -2.09 -13.48 -18.43
C SER A 8 -1.44 -12.09 -18.42
N LYS A 9 -2.20 -11.02 -18.16
CA LYS A 9 -1.69 -9.64 -18.15
C LYS A 9 -1.02 -9.20 -16.84
N LEU A 10 -1.23 -9.93 -15.75
CA LEU A 10 -0.67 -9.57 -14.44
C LEU A 10 0.29 -10.66 -13.96
N ASP A 11 1.53 -10.25 -13.67
CA ASP A 11 2.51 -11.06 -12.95
C ASP A 11 2.64 -10.50 -11.53
N LEU A 12 2.12 -11.25 -10.55
CA LEU A 12 2.17 -10.91 -9.13
C LEU A 12 3.20 -11.77 -8.41
N LYS A 13 4.16 -11.12 -7.74
CA LYS A 13 5.16 -11.79 -6.90
C LYS A 13 5.11 -11.26 -5.48
N ILE A 14 5.21 -12.16 -4.50
CA ILE A 14 5.38 -11.81 -3.08
C ILE A 14 6.76 -12.29 -2.66
N GLN A 15 7.53 -11.42 -2.02
CA GLN A 15 8.90 -11.66 -1.57
C GLN A 15 9.03 -11.25 -0.11
N TYR A 16 9.77 -12.04 0.65
CA TYR A 16 10.13 -11.74 2.04
C TYR A 16 11.62 -11.44 2.06
N ASP A 17 11.96 -10.18 2.38
CA ASP A 17 13.35 -9.77 2.54
C ASP A 17 13.74 -10.06 4.00
N ARG A 18 14.68 -10.99 4.17
CA ARG A 18 15.25 -11.36 5.46
C ARG A 18 16.65 -10.81 5.58
N ASP A 19 16.98 -10.27 6.75
CA ASP A 19 18.36 -10.04 7.10
C ASP A 19 18.99 -11.42 7.39
N PRO A 20 20.11 -11.79 6.76
CA PRO A 20 20.80 -13.06 7.01
C PRO A 20 21.20 -13.27 8.48
N ASP A 21 21.39 -12.18 9.21
CA ASP A 21 21.81 -12.17 10.61
C ASP A 21 20.62 -12.11 11.59
N ASP A 22 19.36 -12.06 11.10
CA ASP A 22 18.14 -12.04 11.90
C ASP A 22 17.49 -13.43 11.94
N ASP A 23 17.08 -13.86 13.12
CA ASP A 23 16.29 -15.09 13.33
C ASP A 23 14.85 -15.01 12.79
N PHE A 24 14.47 -13.87 12.20
CA PHE A 24 13.13 -13.62 11.67
C PHE A 24 12.86 -14.47 10.42
N THR A 25 11.92 -15.40 10.53
CA THR A 25 11.58 -16.35 9.46
C THR A 25 10.38 -15.90 8.61
N GLU A 26 10.13 -16.57 7.49
CA GLU A 26 8.91 -16.33 6.70
C GLU A 26 7.63 -16.57 7.51
N MET A 27 7.66 -17.52 8.44
CA MET A 27 6.54 -17.81 9.33
C MET A 27 6.25 -16.65 10.28
N ASP A 28 7.29 -15.91 10.71
CA ASP A 28 7.12 -14.73 11.56
C ASP A 28 6.39 -13.61 10.82
N PHE A 29 6.68 -13.41 9.53
CA PHE A 29 5.92 -12.45 8.70
C PHE A 29 4.44 -12.81 8.59
N LEU A 30 4.11 -14.10 8.52
CA LEU A 30 2.72 -14.56 8.45
C LEU A 30 1.95 -14.37 9.77
N GLN A 31 2.67 -14.24 10.89
CA GLN A 31 2.09 -13.96 12.21
C GLN A 31 1.96 -12.45 12.49
N CYS A 32 2.51 -11.59 11.64
CA CYS A 32 2.36 -10.15 11.78
C CYS A 32 0.92 -9.71 11.56
N LYS A 33 0.41 -8.89 12.47
CA LYS A 33 -0.94 -8.34 12.39
C LYS A 33 -0.96 -7.08 11.54
N LEU A 34 -1.92 -7.04 10.63
CA LEU A 34 -2.21 -5.86 9.81
C LEU A 34 -3.64 -5.40 10.05
N PRO A 35 -3.91 -4.09 10.08
CA PRO A 35 -5.28 -3.60 10.08
C PRO A 35 -6.00 -4.10 8.81
N LYS A 36 -7.26 -4.49 8.97
CA LYS A 36 -8.09 -4.91 7.82
C LYS A 36 -8.10 -3.83 6.74
N LEU A 37 -8.13 -4.23 5.49
CA LEU A 37 -8.20 -3.35 4.32
C LEU A 37 -7.02 -2.35 4.18
N THR A 38 -5.83 -2.71 4.68
CA THR A 38 -4.63 -1.88 4.51
C THR A 38 -4.02 -2.07 3.13
N LEU A 39 -3.77 -3.32 2.72
CA LEU A 39 -3.06 -3.61 1.48
C LEU A 39 -3.98 -3.64 0.26
N GLN A 40 -5.22 -4.13 0.42
CA GLN A 40 -6.14 -4.31 -0.69
C GLN A 40 -6.37 -3.02 -1.50
N PRO A 41 -6.67 -1.85 -0.91
CA PRO A 41 -6.88 -0.62 -1.68
C PRO A 41 -5.63 -0.17 -2.44
N ILE A 42 -4.43 -0.43 -1.89
CA ILE A 42 -3.16 -0.07 -2.52
C ILE A 42 -2.88 -0.98 -3.72
N VAL A 43 -3.04 -2.29 -3.54
CA VAL A 43 -2.89 -3.28 -4.61
C VAL A 43 -3.89 -3.03 -5.74
N GLU A 44 -5.15 -2.76 -5.41
CA GLU A 44 -6.18 -2.39 -6.39
C GLU A 44 -5.80 -1.13 -7.16
N ASN A 45 -5.26 -0.11 -6.47
CA ASN A 45 -4.79 1.12 -7.09
C ASN A 45 -3.65 0.86 -8.10
N SER A 46 -2.66 0.05 -7.73
CA SER A 46 -1.56 -0.33 -8.64
C SER A 46 -2.07 -1.09 -9.87
N ILE A 47 -3.04 -1.99 -9.70
CA ILE A 47 -3.61 -2.75 -10.81
C ILE A 47 -4.42 -1.84 -11.74
N TYR A 48 -5.41 -1.09 -11.21
CA TYR A 48 -6.33 -0.32 -12.05
C TYR A 48 -5.71 0.94 -12.65
N HIS A 49 -4.86 1.64 -11.92
CA HIS A 49 -4.27 2.89 -12.38
C HIS A 49 -2.88 2.72 -12.98
N GLY A 50 -2.14 1.70 -12.53
CA GLY A 50 -0.82 1.37 -13.03
C GLY A 50 -0.87 0.41 -14.22
N ILE A 51 -1.26 -0.82 -13.98
CA ILE A 51 -1.06 -1.96 -14.89
C ILE A 51 -2.14 -2.06 -15.97
N GLU A 52 -3.42 -1.86 -15.64
CA GLU A 52 -4.53 -2.05 -16.59
C GLU A 52 -4.37 -1.20 -17.87
N ARG A 53 -3.76 -0.02 -17.73
CA ARG A 53 -3.52 0.92 -18.83
C ARG A 53 -2.20 0.70 -19.56
N LYS A 54 -1.42 -0.29 -19.14
CA LYS A 54 -0.16 -0.65 -19.78
C LYS A 54 -0.42 -1.54 -21.01
N ILE A 55 0.35 -1.32 -22.07
CA ILE A 55 0.38 -2.23 -23.21
C ILE A 55 1.29 -3.40 -22.82
N GLY A 56 0.75 -4.64 -22.88
CA GLY A 56 1.49 -5.85 -22.54
C GLY A 56 1.29 -6.31 -21.09
N LYS A 57 2.22 -7.12 -20.61
CA LYS A 57 2.20 -7.70 -19.27
C LYS A 57 2.69 -6.69 -18.23
N GLY A 58 1.95 -6.55 -17.16
CA GLY A 58 2.34 -5.75 -16.02
C GLY A 58 2.85 -6.59 -14.86
N HIS A 59 3.79 -6.05 -14.11
CA HIS A 59 4.39 -6.71 -12.96
C HIS A 59 4.04 -5.95 -11.69
N LEU A 60 3.64 -6.71 -10.68
CA LEU A 60 3.36 -6.21 -9.34
C LEU A 60 4.17 -7.05 -8.35
N VAL A 61 5.05 -6.40 -7.61
CA VAL A 61 5.89 -7.05 -6.60
C VAL A 61 5.54 -6.52 -5.24
N ILE A 62 5.20 -7.40 -4.32
CA ILE A 62 5.00 -7.07 -2.91
C ILE A 62 6.20 -7.60 -2.15
N ARG A 63 7.00 -6.71 -1.54
CA ARG A 63 8.11 -7.07 -0.66
C ARG A 63 7.75 -6.75 0.77
N ILE A 64 8.02 -7.70 1.64
CA ILE A 64 7.78 -7.59 3.07
C ILE A 64 9.11 -7.72 3.77
N SER A 65 9.46 -6.73 4.58
CA SER A 65 10.66 -6.71 5.41
C SER A 65 10.32 -6.21 6.81
N ALA A 66 11.10 -6.59 7.79
CA ALA A 66 10.93 -6.14 9.16
C ALA A 66 12.25 -5.64 9.73
N SER A 67 12.17 -4.75 10.70
CA SER A 67 13.22 -4.41 11.65
C SER A 67 12.72 -4.78 13.05
N GLU A 68 13.49 -4.49 14.10
CA GLU A 68 13.13 -4.85 15.49
C GLU A 68 11.73 -4.37 15.90
N GLU A 69 11.31 -3.17 15.45
CA GLU A 69 10.06 -2.54 15.85
C GLU A 69 9.11 -2.22 14.71
N ARG A 70 9.53 -2.38 13.45
CA ARG A 70 8.78 -1.92 12.28
C ARG A 70 8.62 -2.99 11.22
N LEU A 71 7.44 -3.00 10.63
CA LEU A 71 7.10 -3.80 9.46
C LEU A 71 6.99 -2.88 8.23
N TYR A 72 7.70 -3.22 7.18
CA TYR A 72 7.68 -2.52 5.91
C TYR A 72 7.06 -3.40 4.84
N ILE A 73 6.06 -2.87 4.14
CA ILE A 73 5.46 -3.55 3.00
C ILE A 73 5.59 -2.63 1.79
N ARG A 74 6.45 -3.00 0.87
CA ARG A 74 6.66 -2.29 -0.38
C ARG A 74 5.86 -2.93 -1.50
N ILE A 75 5.02 -2.16 -2.16
CA ILE A 75 4.19 -2.56 -3.29
C ILE A 75 4.70 -1.78 -4.50
N SER A 76 5.31 -2.49 -5.45
CA SER A 76 5.95 -1.94 -6.63
C SER A 76 5.22 -2.40 -7.89
N ASP A 77 4.77 -1.47 -8.70
CA ASP A 77 4.23 -1.75 -10.03
C ASP A 77 5.09 -1.10 -11.13
N ASP A 78 5.13 -1.74 -12.28
CA ASP A 78 5.75 -1.23 -13.50
C ASP A 78 4.73 -0.58 -14.45
N GLY A 79 3.68 0.01 -13.87
CA GLY A 79 2.60 0.66 -14.59
C GLY A 79 3.01 2.00 -15.21
N ARG A 80 2.02 2.83 -15.52
CA ARG A 80 2.26 4.14 -16.16
C ARG A 80 2.93 5.18 -15.26
N GLY A 81 2.95 4.97 -13.96
CA GLY A 81 3.43 5.95 -12.99
C GLY A 81 2.62 7.24 -12.94
N MET A 82 3.18 8.25 -12.28
CA MET A 82 2.60 9.58 -12.11
C MET A 82 3.57 10.65 -12.58
N THR A 83 3.02 11.79 -13.06
CA THR A 83 3.81 13.00 -13.30
C THR A 83 4.29 13.58 -11.97
N ASP A 84 5.34 14.42 -12.00
CA ASP A 84 5.90 15.05 -10.81
C ASP A 84 4.85 15.90 -10.07
N GLU A 85 3.97 16.59 -10.79
CA GLU A 85 2.90 17.41 -10.20
C GLU A 85 1.90 16.55 -9.42
N LYS A 86 1.46 15.42 -10.00
CA LYS A 86 0.52 14.50 -9.34
C LYS A 86 1.14 13.83 -8.13
N LEU A 87 2.41 13.44 -8.23
CA LEU A 87 3.14 12.86 -7.12
C LEU A 87 3.30 13.87 -5.98
N LYS A 88 3.64 15.12 -6.30
CA LYS A 88 3.74 16.21 -5.33
C LYS A 88 2.40 16.45 -4.63
N GLU A 89 1.30 16.56 -5.39
CA GLU A 89 -0.06 16.73 -4.84
C GLU A 89 -0.44 15.58 -3.90
N LEU A 90 -0.16 14.32 -4.30
CA LEU A 90 -0.43 13.14 -3.47
C LEU A 90 0.39 13.18 -2.19
N ASN A 91 1.70 13.46 -2.27
CA ASN A 91 2.58 13.51 -1.11
C ASN A 91 2.21 14.66 -0.15
N GLU A 92 1.72 15.79 -0.66
CA GLU A 92 1.17 16.86 0.18
C GLU A 92 -0.08 16.39 0.94
N LYS A 93 -1.00 15.66 0.30
CA LYS A 93 -2.18 15.06 0.94
C LYS A 93 -1.80 14.01 2.00
N LEU A 94 -0.76 13.22 1.76
CA LEU A 94 -0.26 12.23 2.72
C LEU A 94 0.35 12.86 3.98
N ARG A 95 0.91 14.07 3.87
CA ARG A 95 1.48 14.81 5.00
C ARG A 95 0.42 15.51 5.85
N ARG A 96 -0.70 15.92 5.26
CA ARG A 96 -1.76 16.63 5.98
C ARG A 96 -2.58 15.65 6.80
N LEU A 97 -2.68 15.88 8.10
CA LEU A 97 -3.62 15.17 8.98
C LEU A 97 -5.05 15.73 8.85
N ASP A 98 -5.15 17.02 8.53
CA ASP A 98 -6.37 17.79 8.45
C ASP A 98 -6.92 17.82 7.01
N VAL A 99 -7.25 16.69 6.45
CA VAL A 99 -8.22 16.72 5.37
C VAL A 99 -9.58 16.64 6.02
N GLU A 100 -10.22 17.82 6.14
CA GLU A 100 -11.66 17.91 6.29
C GLU A 100 -12.30 16.85 5.41
N THR A 101 -13.25 16.17 5.99
CA THR A 101 -14.05 15.16 5.36
C THR A 101 -14.71 15.71 4.09
N ASP A 102 -14.02 15.67 2.97
CA ASP A 102 -14.68 15.46 1.69
C ASP A 102 -15.16 14.00 1.63
N VAL A 103 -16.02 13.67 2.58
CA VAL A 103 -17.00 12.60 2.38
C VAL A 103 -18.03 13.27 1.44
N PRO A 104 -18.12 12.93 0.19
CA PRO A 104 -19.31 13.27 -0.56
C PRO A 104 -20.44 12.47 0.10
N GLU A 105 -21.21 13.14 0.97
CA GLU A 105 -22.56 12.72 1.27
C GLU A 105 -23.37 12.85 -0.03
N LYS A 106 -23.28 11.82 -0.84
CA LYS A 106 -24.34 11.39 -1.76
C LYS A 106 -23.83 10.19 -2.51
N GLU A 107 -24.57 9.12 -2.39
CA GLU A 107 -24.55 7.95 -3.28
C GLU A 107 -24.71 8.43 -4.73
N GLU A 108 -23.61 8.75 -5.38
CA GLU A 108 -23.52 8.81 -6.83
C GLU A 108 -22.66 7.64 -7.29
N GLU A 109 -23.36 6.77 -8.02
CA GLU A 109 -22.94 5.66 -8.84
C GLU A 109 -21.43 5.51 -9.05
N LYS A 110 -20.91 4.36 -8.58
CA LYS A 110 -19.70 3.60 -8.98
C LYS A 110 -18.86 4.21 -10.13
N LYS A 111 -18.24 5.34 -9.89
CA LYS A 111 -17.03 5.71 -10.62
C LYS A 111 -15.84 5.12 -9.89
N PRO A 112 -14.88 4.46 -10.60
CA PRO A 112 -13.66 3.95 -9.96
C PRO A 112 -13.01 5.11 -9.20
N ALA A 113 -12.72 4.88 -7.93
CA ALA A 113 -12.18 5.88 -7.01
C ALA A 113 -11.07 6.67 -7.70
N ARG A 114 -11.14 8.01 -7.65
CA ARG A 114 -10.08 8.89 -8.18
C ARG A 114 -8.75 8.46 -7.59
N GLY A 115 -7.80 8.08 -8.45
CA GLY A 115 -6.52 7.54 -8.04
C GLY A 115 -5.85 8.41 -6.96
N GLY A 116 -5.42 7.78 -5.89
CA GLY A 116 -4.78 8.43 -4.74
C GLY A 116 -5.67 8.58 -3.50
N ILE A 117 -6.99 8.71 -3.60
CA ILE A 117 -7.89 8.84 -2.43
C ILE A 117 -7.79 7.60 -1.52
N ALA A 118 -7.75 6.41 -2.11
CA ALA A 118 -7.64 5.17 -1.36
C ALA A 118 -6.35 5.11 -0.53
N VAL A 119 -5.22 5.51 -1.11
CA VAL A 119 -3.90 5.56 -0.44
C VAL A 119 -3.91 6.57 0.70
N VAL A 120 -4.49 7.77 0.48
CA VAL A 120 -4.62 8.81 1.51
C VAL A 120 -5.48 8.31 2.69
N ASN A 121 -6.60 7.64 2.42
CA ASN A 121 -7.47 7.09 3.46
C ASN A 121 -6.77 6.00 4.29
N VAL A 122 -6.01 5.12 3.64
CA VAL A 122 -5.20 4.10 4.34
C VAL A 122 -4.13 4.77 5.19
N ASN A 123 -3.40 5.76 4.66
CA ASN A 123 -2.39 6.51 5.39
C ASN A 123 -2.96 7.18 6.65
N ARG A 124 -4.09 7.88 6.51
CA ARG A 124 -4.78 8.53 7.63
C ARG A 124 -5.16 7.51 8.71
N ARG A 125 -5.69 6.36 8.31
CA ARG A 125 -6.05 5.30 9.25
C ARG A 125 -4.84 4.73 9.98
N ILE A 126 -3.70 4.52 9.29
CA ILE A 126 -2.46 4.07 9.91
C ILE A 126 -2.00 5.08 10.97
N LYS A 127 -1.93 6.36 10.62
CA LYS A 127 -1.53 7.42 11.54
C LYS A 127 -2.45 7.55 12.75
N LEU A 128 -3.76 7.43 12.56
CA LEU A 128 -4.73 7.46 13.66
C LEU A 128 -4.59 6.26 14.61
N LEU A 129 -4.21 5.10 14.10
CA LEU A 129 -4.10 3.88 14.88
C LEU A 129 -2.74 3.75 15.59
N PHE A 130 -1.66 4.23 14.95
CA PHE A 130 -0.30 3.93 15.38
C PHE A 130 0.56 5.13 15.72
N GLY A 131 0.15 6.31 15.30
CA GLY A 131 0.95 7.53 15.44
C GLY A 131 1.48 8.05 14.12
N GLU A 132 1.97 9.29 14.13
CA GLU A 132 2.40 10.01 12.93
C GLU A 132 3.71 9.49 12.34
N GLU A 133 4.49 8.75 13.13
CA GLU A 133 5.73 8.09 12.73
C GLU A 133 5.51 6.90 11.80
N TYR A 134 4.26 6.44 11.67
CA TYR A 134 3.85 5.40 10.73
C TYR A 134 3.03 5.97 9.57
N GLY A 135 2.91 5.24 8.49
CA GLY A 135 2.12 5.69 7.36
C GLY A 135 2.56 5.15 6.02
N ILE A 136 2.32 5.95 4.98
CA ILE A 136 2.60 5.57 3.60
C ILE A 136 3.53 6.58 2.95
N HIS A 137 4.52 6.07 2.23
CA HIS A 137 5.42 6.82 1.36
C HIS A 137 5.21 6.38 -0.08
N VAL A 138 5.11 7.33 -1.00
CA VAL A 138 4.88 7.06 -2.42
C VAL A 138 6.00 7.67 -3.25
N TYR A 139 6.57 6.85 -4.11
CA TYR A 139 7.54 7.20 -5.13
C TYR A 139 7.00 6.78 -6.48
N SER A 140 7.07 7.63 -7.47
CA SER A 140 6.54 7.32 -8.80
C SER A 140 7.28 8.12 -9.86
N LYS A 141 7.35 7.56 -11.07
CA LYS A 141 7.85 8.25 -12.23
C LYS A 141 7.01 7.87 -13.44
N GLU A 142 6.59 8.88 -14.20
CA GLU A 142 5.79 8.66 -15.40
C GLU A 142 6.51 7.76 -16.40
N GLY A 143 5.78 6.77 -16.92
CA GLY A 143 6.29 5.76 -17.84
C GLY A 143 7.15 4.65 -17.21
N ILE A 144 7.43 4.71 -15.90
CA ILE A 144 8.26 3.70 -15.20
C ILE A 144 7.42 2.86 -14.25
N GLY A 145 6.61 3.49 -13.38
CA GLY A 145 5.78 2.80 -12.40
C GLY A 145 5.67 3.53 -11.08
N THR A 146 5.17 2.81 -10.06
CA THR A 146 4.95 3.35 -8.72
C THR A 146 5.42 2.39 -7.65
N ASP A 147 6.08 2.92 -6.63
CA ASP A 147 6.44 2.26 -5.38
C ASP A 147 5.62 2.88 -4.24
N VAL A 148 4.87 2.06 -3.54
CA VAL A 148 4.17 2.43 -2.31
C VAL A 148 4.79 1.66 -1.15
N ILE A 149 5.31 2.36 -0.15
CA ILE A 149 5.88 1.77 1.06
C ILE A 149 4.92 2.05 2.21
N VAL A 150 4.41 0.98 2.81
CA VAL A 150 3.58 1.01 4.02
C VAL A 150 4.48 0.70 5.19
N GLU A 151 4.54 1.61 6.17
CA GLU A 151 5.30 1.49 7.39
C GLU A 151 4.36 1.34 8.58
N LEU A 152 4.52 0.26 9.34
CA LEU A 152 3.66 -0.14 10.45
C LEU A 152 4.51 -0.57 11.65
N PRO A 153 3.98 -0.52 12.89
CA PRO A 153 4.64 -1.21 13.99
C PRO A 153 4.64 -2.71 13.77
N LEU A 154 5.73 -3.37 14.17
CA LEU A 154 5.82 -4.81 14.16
C LEU A 154 5.02 -5.38 15.35
N VAL A 155 3.83 -5.93 15.07
CA VAL A 155 2.96 -6.55 16.08
C VAL A 155 2.78 -8.02 15.72
N ARG A 156 3.19 -8.91 16.63
CA ARG A 156 3.07 -10.37 16.45
C ARG A 156 1.84 -10.92 17.18
N ASP A 157 1.41 -12.10 16.76
CA ASP A 157 0.36 -12.85 17.48
C ASP A 157 0.94 -13.30 18.85
N GLY A 158 0.42 -12.72 19.93
CA GLY A 158 0.92 -12.94 21.30
C GLY A 158 1.37 -11.67 22.03
N ASP A 159 1.65 -10.59 21.32
CA ASP A 159 1.94 -9.29 21.92
C ASP A 159 0.67 -8.70 22.54
N ARG A 160 0.63 -8.64 23.88
CA ARG A 160 -0.56 -8.22 24.65
C ARG A 160 -0.76 -6.70 24.72
N GLN A 161 -0.23 -5.91 23.79
CA GLN A 161 -0.44 -4.46 23.79
C GLN A 161 -1.03 -4.02 22.44
N GLY A 162 -2.31 -3.68 22.46
CA GLY A 162 -3.02 -3.06 21.34
C GLY A 162 -4.11 -3.95 20.75
N GLY A 163 -5.27 -3.99 21.43
CA GLY A 163 -6.45 -4.70 20.94
C GLY A 163 -6.95 -4.17 19.61
N TRP A 164 -6.63 -4.85 18.55
CA TRP A 164 -7.28 -4.71 17.26
C TRP A 164 -8.62 -5.44 17.34
N ARG A 165 -9.72 -4.69 17.40
CA ARG A 165 -11.07 -5.24 17.22
C ARG A 165 -11.54 -5.09 15.79
#